data_c1de4020c3010d1818971299874cae87
#
_entry.id   c1de4020c3010d1818971299874cae87
#
_cell.length_a   1.000
_cell.length_b   1.000
_cell.length_c   1.000
_cell.angle_alpha   90.00
_cell.angle_beta   90.00
_cell.angle_gamma   90.00
#
_symmetry.space_group_name_H-M   'P 1'
#
loop_
_entity.id
_entity.type
_entity.pdbx_description
1 polymer ?
#
loop_
_entity_poly.entity_id
_entity_poly.type
_entity_poly.pdbx_seq_one_letter_code
_entity_poly.pdbx_strand_id
1 'polypeptide(L)'
;MAPLLSFKGVSKGYDDVQILNEIDIDIESGHFYTLLGPSGCGKTTILKLIAGFEYPDQGEVIYQNKPIGKLPPNKRKVNTVFQDYALFPHFNVFENIAYGLKLKKMSKNAIKAKVEEALRLVKLSGYEDRNINGMSGGQKQRVAIARAIVNEPEILLLDESLSALDLKLRTEMQYELRELQSRLGITFIFVTHDQEEALALSDYIFVMKDGKIQQFGTPNDIYDEPVNRFVADFIGESNIVEGRMVEDYVVNIYGQDFDCVDMGIPANKKVEVVIRPEDISLIEADKGLFQVKVDSMLFRGVHYEICVVDRKGYEW
;
A
#
# COMPACT_ATOMS: atom_id res chain seq x y z
N MET A 1 -13.55 -15.87 10.18
CA MET A 1 -12.44 -16.84 10.38
C MET A 1 -11.42 -16.22 11.32
N ALA A 2 -10.52 -16.98 11.95
CA ALA A 2 -9.45 -16.36 12.71
C ALA A 2 -8.45 -15.73 11.74
N PRO A 3 -7.89 -14.53 12.04
CA PRO A 3 -6.92 -13.87 11.18
C PRO A 3 -5.62 -14.69 11.06
N LEU A 4 -4.96 -14.60 9.91
CA LEU A 4 -3.67 -15.23 9.66
C LEU A 4 -2.58 -14.59 10.52
N LEU A 5 -2.59 -13.26 10.61
CA LEU A 5 -1.66 -12.45 11.39
C LEU A 5 -2.41 -11.37 12.13
N SER A 6 -2.07 -11.14 13.41
CA SER A 6 -2.65 -10.06 14.21
C SER A 6 -1.56 -9.30 14.98
N PHE A 7 -1.77 -8.01 15.12
CA PHE A 7 -1.09 -7.16 16.09
C PHE A 7 -2.11 -6.79 17.16
N LYS A 8 -1.71 -6.87 18.42
CA LYS A 8 -2.56 -6.55 19.59
C LYS A 8 -1.83 -5.55 20.47
N GLY A 9 -2.24 -4.28 20.39
CA GLY A 9 -1.66 -3.19 21.16
C GLY A 9 -0.14 -3.03 20.97
N VAL A 10 0.35 -3.26 19.75
CA VAL A 10 1.79 -3.29 19.47
C VAL A 10 2.37 -1.90 19.47
N SER A 11 3.38 -1.70 20.34
CA SER A 11 4.18 -0.48 20.39
C SER A 11 5.64 -0.78 20.14
N LYS A 12 6.36 0.15 19.46
CA LYS A 12 7.77 0.05 19.15
C LYS A 12 8.42 1.43 19.11
N GLY A 13 9.52 1.58 19.84
CA GLY A 13 10.39 2.74 19.80
C GLY A 13 11.83 2.40 19.45
N TYR A 14 12.62 3.41 19.15
CA TYR A 14 14.06 3.35 18.99
C TYR A 14 14.65 4.51 19.78
N ASP A 15 15.58 4.23 20.64
CA ASP A 15 16.11 5.16 21.63
C ASP A 15 14.96 5.81 22.42
N ASP A 16 14.82 7.13 22.38
CA ASP A 16 13.75 7.87 23.08
C ASP A 16 12.57 8.24 22.16
N VAL A 17 12.54 7.70 20.91
CA VAL A 17 11.50 8.05 19.93
C VAL A 17 10.52 6.90 19.74
N GLN A 18 9.24 7.14 20.04
CA GLN A 18 8.15 6.21 19.78
C GLN A 18 7.80 6.24 18.30
N ILE A 19 7.87 5.09 17.62
CA ILE A 19 7.59 4.94 16.18
C ILE A 19 6.21 4.32 15.94
N LEU A 20 5.84 3.31 16.72
CA LEU A 20 4.51 2.68 16.65
C LEU A 20 3.85 2.79 18.01
N ASN A 21 2.58 3.19 18.03
CA ASN A 21 1.85 3.46 19.24
C ASN A 21 0.52 2.70 19.26
N GLU A 22 0.48 1.61 20.03
CA GLU A 22 -0.70 0.75 20.24
C GLU A 22 -1.39 0.33 18.93
N ILE A 23 -0.62 -0.28 18.04
CA ILE A 23 -1.12 -0.72 16.73
C ILE A 23 -1.92 -2.02 16.89
N ASP A 24 -3.14 -1.99 16.39
CA ASP A 24 -4.00 -3.16 16.19
C ASP A 24 -4.22 -3.39 14.70
N ILE A 25 -3.90 -4.60 14.22
CA ILE A 25 -4.04 -5.04 12.84
C ILE A 25 -4.54 -6.48 12.85
N ASP A 26 -5.54 -6.78 12.04
CA ASP A 26 -5.92 -8.14 11.69
C ASP A 26 -5.80 -8.35 10.18
N ILE A 27 -5.07 -9.38 9.77
CA ILE A 27 -4.79 -9.73 8.37
C ILE A 27 -5.32 -11.13 8.11
N GLU A 28 -6.22 -11.25 7.16
CA GLU A 28 -6.75 -12.52 6.69
C GLU A 28 -5.86 -13.14 5.61
N SER A 29 -6.00 -14.45 5.39
CA SER A 29 -5.21 -15.16 4.39
C SER A 29 -5.69 -14.88 2.97
N GLY A 30 -4.73 -14.80 2.02
CA GLY A 30 -5.03 -14.80 0.58
C GLY A 30 -5.37 -13.42 -0.01
N HIS A 31 -5.20 -12.34 0.73
CA HIS A 31 -5.45 -10.97 0.26
C HIS A 31 -4.16 -10.17 0.08
N PHE A 32 -4.29 -9.10 -0.68
CA PHE A 32 -3.25 -8.11 -0.89
C PHE A 32 -3.50 -6.91 0.03
N TYR A 33 -2.68 -6.73 1.06
CA TYR A 33 -2.73 -5.62 2.01
C TYR A 33 -1.65 -4.59 1.69
N THR A 34 -1.98 -3.32 1.80
CA THR A 34 -1.00 -2.24 1.71
C THR A 34 -0.96 -1.41 2.99
N LEU A 35 0.26 -1.17 3.48
CA LEU A 35 0.55 -0.16 4.49
C LEU A 35 0.94 1.13 3.74
N LEU A 36 0.08 2.13 3.76
CA LEU A 36 0.23 3.38 3.04
C LEU A 36 0.40 4.55 4.02
N GLY A 37 1.26 5.50 3.72
CA GLY A 37 1.45 6.69 4.56
C GLY A 37 2.75 7.43 4.25
N PRO A 38 2.95 8.62 4.81
CA PRO A 38 4.15 9.41 4.61
C PRO A 38 5.41 8.72 5.13
N SER A 39 6.58 9.20 4.71
CA SER A 39 7.86 8.69 5.19
C SER A 39 7.97 8.86 6.71
N GLY A 40 8.52 7.85 7.38
CA GLY A 40 8.73 7.88 8.84
C GLY A 40 7.51 7.52 9.69
N CYS A 41 6.32 7.23 9.13
CA CYS A 41 5.13 6.88 9.92
C CYS A 41 5.12 5.46 10.51
N GLY A 42 6.17 4.64 10.30
CA GLY A 42 6.31 3.33 10.94
C GLY A 42 6.03 2.11 10.05
N LYS A 43 5.73 2.26 8.76
CA LYS A 43 5.42 1.15 7.83
C LYS A 43 6.50 0.06 7.79
N THR A 44 7.74 0.44 7.52
CA THR A 44 8.89 -0.49 7.50
C THR A 44 9.13 -1.14 8.87
N THR A 45 8.80 -0.44 9.97
CA THR A 45 8.88 -1.02 11.33
C THR A 45 7.85 -2.14 11.49
N ILE A 46 6.62 -1.98 11.01
CA ILE A 46 5.61 -3.06 10.99
C ILE A 46 6.13 -4.26 10.18
N LEU A 47 6.69 -4.03 8.98
CA LEU A 47 7.29 -5.11 8.19
C LEU A 47 8.40 -5.84 8.94
N LYS A 48 9.30 -5.11 9.62
CA LYS A 48 10.39 -5.70 10.41
C LYS A 48 9.88 -6.53 11.58
N LEU A 49 8.79 -6.09 12.23
CA LEU A 49 8.12 -6.84 13.30
C LEU A 49 7.49 -8.13 12.76
N ILE A 50 6.84 -8.11 11.57
CA ILE A 50 6.28 -9.29 10.93
C ILE A 50 7.39 -10.26 10.50
N ALA A 51 8.45 -9.74 9.88
CA ALA A 51 9.59 -10.53 9.42
C ALA A 51 10.43 -11.12 10.57
N GLY A 52 10.37 -10.52 11.78
CA GLY A 52 11.16 -10.92 12.94
C GLY A 52 12.56 -10.33 12.99
N PHE A 53 12.81 -9.27 12.24
CA PHE A 53 14.05 -8.48 12.34
C PHE A 53 14.02 -7.53 13.54
N GLU A 54 12.81 -7.20 14.01
CA GLU A 54 12.57 -6.42 15.22
C GLU A 54 11.56 -7.14 16.11
N TYR A 55 11.54 -6.75 17.39
CA TYR A 55 10.61 -7.26 18.39
C TYR A 55 9.78 -6.11 18.95
N PRO A 56 8.49 -6.33 19.27
CA PRO A 56 7.67 -5.29 19.88
C PRO A 56 8.17 -5.00 21.31
N ASP A 57 8.07 -3.74 21.72
CA ASP A 57 8.38 -3.33 23.09
C ASP A 57 7.18 -3.58 24.01
N GLN A 58 5.95 -3.42 23.45
CA GLN A 58 4.70 -3.76 24.12
C GLN A 58 3.75 -4.43 23.12
N GLY A 59 2.75 -5.12 23.66
CA GLY A 59 1.77 -5.85 22.85
C GLY A 59 2.32 -7.14 22.25
N GLU A 60 1.56 -7.74 21.36
CA GLU A 60 1.88 -9.05 20.78
C GLU A 60 1.66 -9.09 19.26
N VAL A 61 2.57 -9.77 18.56
CA VAL A 61 2.41 -10.19 17.17
C VAL A 61 2.04 -11.67 17.17
N ILE A 62 0.87 -11.97 16.65
CA ILE A 62 0.25 -13.30 16.68
C ILE A 62 0.11 -13.81 15.25
N TYR A 63 0.54 -15.04 14.99
CA TYR A 63 0.42 -15.71 13.71
C TYR A 63 -0.30 -17.07 13.91
N GLN A 64 -1.41 -17.30 13.21
CA GLN A 64 -2.24 -18.50 13.37
C GLN A 64 -2.54 -18.83 14.85
N ASN A 65 -2.99 -17.84 15.59
CA ASN A 65 -3.29 -17.91 17.05
C ASN A 65 -2.06 -18.24 17.94
N LYS A 66 -0.83 -18.08 17.44
CA LYS A 66 0.40 -18.29 18.22
C LYS A 66 1.23 -17.02 18.25
N PRO A 67 1.71 -16.58 19.43
CA PRO A 67 2.58 -15.43 19.50
C PRO A 67 3.92 -15.73 18.81
N ILE A 68 4.32 -14.85 17.89
CA ILE A 68 5.57 -14.96 17.14
C ILE A 68 6.55 -13.82 17.45
N GLY A 69 6.20 -12.91 18.32
CA GLY A 69 7.00 -11.73 18.62
C GLY A 69 8.47 -12.02 18.95
N LYS A 70 8.79 -13.19 19.54
CA LYS A 70 10.15 -13.62 19.89
C LYS A 70 10.76 -14.65 18.90
N LEU A 71 10.06 -15.02 17.82
CA LEU A 71 10.61 -15.97 16.86
C LEU A 71 11.55 -15.26 15.87
N PRO A 72 12.75 -15.83 15.63
CA PRO A 72 13.68 -15.26 14.65
C PRO A 72 13.14 -15.44 13.21
N PRO A 73 13.63 -14.64 12.23
CA PRO A 73 13.13 -14.63 10.85
C PRO A 73 13.08 -16.01 10.18
N ASN A 74 14.13 -16.81 10.36
CA ASN A 74 14.27 -18.13 9.75
C ASN A 74 13.27 -19.19 10.26
N LYS A 75 12.49 -18.89 11.29
CA LYS A 75 11.45 -19.76 11.84
C LYS A 75 10.03 -19.27 11.50
N ARG A 76 9.91 -18.16 10.76
CA ARG A 76 8.63 -17.61 10.32
C ARG A 76 8.34 -18.08 8.88
N LYS A 77 7.07 -18.30 8.56
CA LYS A 77 6.63 -18.61 7.19
C LYS A 77 6.38 -17.32 6.38
N VAL A 78 7.32 -16.42 6.49
CA VAL A 78 7.28 -15.08 5.91
C VAL A 78 8.57 -14.86 5.14
N ASN A 79 8.50 -14.32 3.94
CA ASN A 79 9.66 -13.90 3.17
C ASN A 79 9.52 -12.41 2.79
N THR A 80 10.67 -11.73 2.66
CA THR A 80 10.71 -10.29 2.38
C THR A 80 11.46 -10.02 1.07
N VAL A 81 10.89 -9.16 0.24
CA VAL A 81 11.56 -8.48 -0.87
C VAL A 81 11.87 -7.07 -0.40
N PHE A 82 13.14 -6.74 -0.30
CA PHE A 82 13.63 -5.43 0.15
C PHE A 82 13.64 -4.41 -1.00
N GLN A 83 13.69 -3.14 -0.66
CA GLN A 83 13.71 -2.01 -1.59
C GLN A 83 14.90 -2.08 -2.57
N ASP A 84 16.08 -2.50 -2.11
CA ASP A 84 17.29 -2.69 -2.90
C ASP A 84 17.41 -4.10 -3.50
N TYR A 85 16.33 -4.91 -3.39
CA TYR A 85 16.25 -6.32 -3.79
C TYR A 85 17.18 -7.27 -3.03
N ALA A 86 18.22 -6.79 -2.36
CA ALA A 86 19.21 -7.54 -1.58
C ALA A 86 19.70 -8.83 -2.29
N LEU A 87 19.91 -8.77 -3.61
CA LEU A 87 20.43 -9.90 -4.38
C LEU A 87 21.92 -10.08 -4.12
N PHE A 88 22.36 -11.35 -4.09
CA PHE A 88 23.77 -11.67 -3.95
C PHE A 88 24.53 -11.38 -5.26
N PRO A 89 25.38 -10.35 -5.33
CA PRO A 89 25.97 -9.89 -6.59
C PRO A 89 27.00 -10.86 -7.19
N HIS A 90 27.52 -11.77 -6.39
CA HIS A 90 28.49 -12.80 -6.79
C HIS A 90 27.84 -14.12 -7.22
N PHE A 91 26.51 -14.22 -7.14
CA PHE A 91 25.72 -15.35 -7.60
C PHE A 91 25.03 -15.03 -8.94
N ASN A 92 24.80 -16.05 -9.76
CA ASN A 92 23.89 -15.97 -10.90
C ASN A 92 22.43 -16.01 -10.43
N VAL A 93 21.48 -15.94 -11.38
CA VAL A 93 20.03 -15.99 -11.11
C VAL A 93 19.63 -17.27 -10.38
N PHE A 94 20.06 -18.43 -10.90
CA PHE A 94 19.78 -19.73 -10.30
C PHE A 94 20.28 -19.81 -8.86
N GLU A 95 21.49 -19.41 -8.61
CA GLU A 95 22.11 -19.46 -7.27
C GLU A 95 21.43 -18.55 -6.26
N ASN A 96 20.99 -17.35 -6.68
CA ASN A 96 20.20 -16.44 -5.86
C ASN A 96 18.89 -17.10 -5.40
N ILE A 97 18.15 -17.70 -6.34
CA ILE A 97 16.87 -18.33 -6.04
C ILE A 97 17.06 -19.63 -5.24
N ALA A 98 18.03 -20.45 -5.61
CA ALA A 98 18.32 -21.72 -4.96
C ALA A 98 18.87 -21.62 -3.54
N TYR A 99 19.34 -20.43 -3.11
CA TYR A 99 20.07 -20.25 -1.86
C TYR A 99 19.31 -20.81 -0.64
N GLY A 100 18.04 -20.40 -0.47
CA GLY A 100 17.22 -20.86 0.65
C GLY A 100 16.95 -22.36 0.61
N LEU A 101 16.77 -22.94 -0.58
CA LEU A 101 16.55 -24.38 -0.76
C LEU A 101 17.81 -25.20 -0.43
N LYS A 102 18.99 -24.67 -0.75
CA LYS A 102 20.27 -25.29 -0.38
C LYS A 102 20.43 -25.34 1.15
N LEU A 103 20.05 -24.27 1.86
CA LEU A 103 20.08 -24.26 3.33
C LEU A 103 19.12 -25.31 3.95
N LYS A 104 17.98 -25.56 3.30
CA LYS A 104 17.04 -26.63 3.67
C LYS A 104 17.54 -28.05 3.30
N LYS A 105 18.76 -28.15 2.74
CA LYS A 105 19.40 -29.44 2.31
C LYS A 105 18.55 -30.25 1.33
N MET A 106 17.79 -29.61 0.46
CA MET A 106 17.02 -30.26 -0.58
C MET A 106 17.93 -30.92 -1.63
N SER A 107 17.43 -31.94 -2.31
CA SER A 107 18.17 -32.62 -3.39
C SER A 107 18.39 -31.68 -4.59
N LYS A 108 19.47 -31.86 -5.34
CA LYS A 108 19.80 -31.04 -6.53
C LYS A 108 18.65 -31.01 -7.56
N ASN A 109 18.02 -32.17 -7.80
CA ASN A 109 16.90 -32.26 -8.76
C ASN A 109 15.66 -31.50 -8.27
N ALA A 110 15.33 -31.56 -6.96
CA ALA A 110 14.22 -30.81 -6.39
C ALA A 110 14.49 -29.31 -6.42
N ILE A 111 15.72 -28.89 -6.13
CA ILE A 111 16.12 -27.47 -6.25
C ILE A 111 15.95 -26.98 -7.67
N LYS A 112 16.44 -27.74 -8.68
CA LYS A 112 16.33 -27.36 -10.08
C LYS A 112 14.88 -27.18 -10.50
N ALA A 113 14.02 -28.15 -10.21
CA ALA A 113 12.58 -28.08 -10.55
C ALA A 113 11.89 -26.86 -9.91
N LYS A 114 12.15 -26.58 -8.60
CA LYS A 114 11.55 -25.42 -7.91
C LYS A 114 12.06 -24.09 -8.45
N VAL A 115 13.33 -23.99 -8.82
CA VAL A 115 13.90 -22.76 -9.40
C VAL A 115 13.32 -22.49 -10.78
N GLU A 116 13.23 -23.54 -11.64
CA GLU A 116 12.61 -23.42 -12.97
C GLU A 116 11.14 -23.00 -12.86
N GLU A 117 10.40 -23.54 -11.91
CA GLU A 117 9.01 -23.14 -11.65
C GLU A 117 8.93 -21.67 -11.17
N ALA A 118 9.75 -21.27 -10.21
CA ALA A 118 9.78 -19.88 -9.72
C ALA A 118 10.12 -18.90 -10.85
N LEU A 119 11.10 -19.22 -11.71
CA LEU A 119 11.44 -18.39 -12.85
C LEU A 119 10.31 -18.30 -13.88
N ARG A 120 9.56 -19.37 -14.09
CA ARG A 120 8.38 -19.35 -14.96
C ARG A 120 7.28 -18.45 -14.41
N LEU A 121 7.06 -18.47 -13.10
CA LEU A 121 6.06 -17.62 -12.43
C LEU A 121 6.36 -16.12 -12.60
N VAL A 122 7.65 -15.75 -12.58
CA VAL A 122 8.09 -14.34 -12.73
C VAL A 122 8.50 -14.01 -14.18
N LYS A 123 8.15 -14.85 -15.18
CA LYS A 123 8.42 -14.62 -16.61
C LYS A 123 9.92 -14.45 -16.95
N LEU A 124 10.80 -15.18 -16.25
CA LEU A 124 12.26 -15.20 -16.44
C LEU A 124 12.82 -16.57 -16.83
N SER A 125 12.02 -17.44 -17.47
CA SER A 125 12.50 -18.75 -17.98
C SER A 125 13.71 -18.57 -18.92
N GLY A 126 14.77 -19.36 -18.75
CA GLY A 126 15.99 -19.27 -19.53
C GLY A 126 17.02 -18.25 -19.05
N TYR A 127 16.78 -17.65 -17.86
CA TYR A 127 17.71 -16.68 -17.26
C TYR A 127 18.61 -17.29 -16.17
N GLU A 128 18.57 -18.60 -15.97
CA GLU A 128 19.21 -19.33 -14.86
C GLU A 128 20.68 -18.95 -14.67
N ASP A 129 21.42 -18.92 -15.76
CA ASP A 129 22.89 -18.72 -15.77
C ASP A 129 23.30 -17.24 -15.87
N ARG A 130 22.33 -16.31 -15.97
CA ARG A 130 22.65 -14.89 -16.12
C ARG A 130 23.22 -14.29 -14.84
N ASN A 131 24.19 -13.36 -15.03
CA ASN A 131 24.75 -12.59 -13.94
C ASN A 131 23.79 -11.45 -13.55
N ILE A 132 23.56 -11.29 -12.24
CA ILE A 132 22.68 -10.27 -11.69
C ILE A 132 23.12 -8.85 -12.06
N ASN A 133 24.42 -8.58 -12.13
CA ASN A 133 24.96 -7.24 -12.39
C ASN A 133 24.57 -6.69 -13.78
N GLY A 134 24.32 -7.56 -14.76
CA GLY A 134 23.92 -7.17 -16.11
C GLY A 134 22.41 -7.08 -16.31
N MET A 135 21.59 -7.20 -15.25
CA MET A 135 20.13 -7.19 -15.33
C MET A 135 19.55 -5.79 -15.07
N SER A 136 18.41 -5.49 -15.73
CA SER A 136 17.64 -4.28 -15.45
C SER A 136 16.99 -4.31 -14.05
N GLY A 137 16.55 -3.16 -13.54
CA GLY A 137 15.89 -3.06 -12.24
C GLY A 137 14.68 -4.00 -12.13
N GLY A 138 13.78 -4.01 -13.12
CA GLY A 138 12.62 -4.90 -13.12
C GLY A 138 12.99 -6.38 -13.21
N GLN A 139 14.06 -6.74 -13.94
CA GLN A 139 14.55 -8.12 -13.94
C GLN A 139 15.13 -8.52 -12.59
N LYS A 140 15.89 -7.65 -11.92
CA LYS A 140 16.39 -7.88 -10.56
C LYS A 140 15.26 -8.05 -9.56
N GLN A 141 14.22 -7.24 -9.65
CA GLN A 141 13.03 -7.35 -8.82
C GLN A 141 12.36 -8.71 -9.00
N ARG A 142 12.12 -9.15 -10.24
CA ARG A 142 11.53 -10.47 -10.53
C ARG A 142 12.39 -11.60 -9.95
N VAL A 143 13.73 -11.51 -10.02
CA VAL A 143 14.61 -12.50 -9.36
C VAL A 143 14.45 -12.46 -7.84
N ALA A 144 14.34 -11.30 -7.23
CA ALA A 144 14.12 -11.18 -5.77
C ALA A 144 12.77 -11.77 -5.35
N ILE A 145 11.71 -11.54 -6.14
CA ILE A 145 10.40 -12.16 -5.93
C ILE A 145 10.51 -13.68 -6.08
N ALA A 146 11.14 -14.19 -7.15
CA ALA A 146 11.35 -15.62 -7.36
C ALA A 146 12.09 -16.28 -6.18
N ARG A 147 13.15 -15.62 -5.67
CA ARG A 147 13.89 -16.05 -4.47
C ARG A 147 13.02 -16.09 -3.22
N ALA A 148 12.08 -15.16 -3.12
CA ALA A 148 11.17 -15.11 -1.98
C ALA A 148 10.10 -16.21 -2.06
N ILE A 149 9.45 -16.40 -3.22
CA ILE A 149 8.33 -17.34 -3.36
C ILE A 149 8.78 -18.80 -3.45
N VAL A 150 10.01 -19.09 -3.91
CA VAL A 150 10.52 -20.49 -4.05
C VAL A 150 10.52 -21.26 -2.73
N ASN A 151 10.52 -20.56 -1.61
CA ASN A 151 10.44 -21.16 -0.28
C ASN A 151 9.01 -21.45 0.21
N GLU A 152 7.99 -21.13 -0.62
CA GLU A 152 6.56 -21.33 -0.34
C GLU A 152 6.13 -20.65 0.97
N PRO A 153 6.31 -19.31 1.08
CA PRO A 153 5.86 -18.59 2.26
C PRO A 153 4.34 -18.49 2.30
N GLU A 154 3.75 -18.31 3.48
CA GLU A 154 2.34 -17.97 3.63
C GLU A 154 2.09 -16.46 3.54
N ILE A 155 3.11 -15.66 3.84
CA ILE A 155 3.10 -14.20 3.73
C ILE A 155 4.32 -13.74 2.94
N LEU A 156 4.10 -12.91 1.92
CA LEU A 156 5.16 -12.19 1.20
C LEU A 156 5.12 -10.71 1.55
N LEU A 157 6.23 -10.21 2.08
CA LEU A 157 6.42 -8.80 2.41
C LEU A 157 7.16 -8.11 1.26
N LEU A 158 6.66 -6.95 0.85
CA LEU A 158 7.23 -6.11 -0.20
C LEU A 158 7.50 -4.71 0.39
N ASP A 159 8.77 -4.35 0.56
CA ASP A 159 9.18 -3.06 1.14
C ASP A 159 9.58 -2.10 0.02
N GLU A 160 8.71 -1.13 -0.33
CA GLU A 160 8.91 -0.11 -1.38
C GLU A 160 9.54 -0.65 -2.68
N SER A 161 9.23 -1.90 -3.02
CA SER A 161 9.94 -2.64 -4.06
C SER A 161 9.72 -2.10 -5.49
N LEU A 162 8.74 -1.22 -5.71
CA LEU A 162 8.43 -0.60 -7.00
C LEU A 162 9.04 0.80 -7.17
N SER A 163 9.48 1.44 -6.09
CA SER A 163 9.90 2.85 -6.07
C SER A 163 11.09 3.16 -6.99
N ALA A 164 11.97 2.19 -7.24
CA ALA A 164 13.16 2.34 -8.08
C ALA A 164 12.90 2.16 -9.59
N LEU A 165 11.66 1.89 -10.00
CA LEU A 165 11.30 1.64 -11.40
C LEU A 165 10.77 2.92 -12.08
N ASP A 166 11.00 3.03 -13.40
CA ASP A 166 10.32 4.03 -14.21
C ASP A 166 8.80 3.75 -14.29
N LEU A 167 8.02 4.78 -14.63
CA LEU A 167 6.55 4.74 -14.59
C LEU A 167 5.98 3.57 -15.40
N LYS A 168 6.46 3.34 -16.64
CA LYS A 168 5.94 2.28 -17.50
C LYS A 168 6.19 0.90 -16.92
N LEU A 169 7.42 0.66 -16.48
CA LEU A 169 7.81 -0.61 -15.88
C LEU A 169 7.11 -0.82 -14.52
N ARG A 170 6.89 0.24 -13.75
CA ARG A 170 6.13 0.21 -12.50
C ARG A 170 4.71 -0.28 -12.72
N THR A 171 3.98 0.32 -13.68
CA THR A 171 2.62 -0.11 -14.04
C THR A 171 2.57 -1.57 -14.49
N GLU A 172 3.52 -2.01 -15.33
CA GLU A 172 3.61 -3.40 -15.75
C GLU A 172 3.82 -4.34 -14.56
N MET A 173 4.72 -3.98 -13.64
CA MET A 173 5.00 -4.77 -12.44
C MET A 173 3.83 -4.83 -11.45
N GLN A 174 3.02 -3.78 -11.36
CA GLN A 174 1.78 -3.79 -10.56
C GLN A 174 0.84 -4.89 -11.05
N TYR A 175 0.54 -4.92 -12.36
CA TYR A 175 -0.30 -5.99 -12.94
C TYR A 175 0.28 -7.39 -12.68
N GLU A 176 1.60 -7.55 -12.83
CA GLU A 176 2.25 -8.83 -12.60
C GLU A 176 2.22 -9.28 -11.14
N LEU A 177 2.40 -8.37 -10.20
CA LEU A 177 2.28 -8.67 -8.76
C LEU A 177 0.86 -9.10 -8.40
N ARG A 178 -0.16 -8.45 -8.96
CA ARG A 178 -1.56 -8.82 -8.73
C ARG A 178 -1.88 -10.20 -9.34
N GLU A 179 -1.43 -10.45 -10.58
CA GLU A 179 -1.54 -11.77 -11.23
C GLU A 179 -0.83 -12.86 -10.40
N LEU A 180 0.39 -12.57 -9.94
CA LEU A 180 1.17 -13.50 -9.15
C LEU A 180 0.50 -13.84 -7.82
N GLN A 181 -0.01 -12.83 -7.10
CA GLN A 181 -0.74 -13.03 -5.84
C GLN A 181 -1.96 -13.92 -6.04
N SER A 182 -2.78 -13.63 -7.07
CA SER A 182 -3.95 -14.42 -7.42
C SER A 182 -3.60 -15.89 -7.74
N ARG A 183 -2.48 -16.12 -8.46
CA ARG A 183 -2.02 -17.49 -8.79
C ARG A 183 -1.49 -18.27 -7.61
N LEU A 184 -0.80 -17.60 -6.69
CA LEU A 184 -0.20 -18.24 -5.53
C LEU A 184 -1.20 -18.42 -4.38
N GLY A 185 -2.23 -17.58 -4.28
CA GLY A 185 -3.22 -17.58 -3.21
C GLY A 185 -2.64 -17.29 -1.83
N ILE A 186 -1.42 -16.71 -1.75
CA ILE A 186 -0.76 -16.33 -0.49
C ILE A 186 -1.07 -14.87 -0.16
N THR A 187 -0.81 -14.49 1.09
CA THR A 187 -1.03 -13.11 1.55
C THR A 187 0.16 -12.22 1.16
N PHE A 188 -0.12 -11.08 0.55
CA PHE A 188 0.88 -10.04 0.28
C PHE A 188 0.68 -8.90 1.26
N ILE A 189 1.79 -8.37 1.80
CA ILE A 189 1.81 -7.14 2.60
C ILE A 189 2.83 -6.21 1.95
N PHE A 190 2.33 -5.16 1.35
CA PHE A 190 3.10 -4.19 0.59
C PHE A 190 3.24 -2.88 1.38
N VAL A 191 4.39 -2.28 1.34
CA VAL A 191 4.65 -0.95 1.87
C VAL A 191 4.93 0.01 0.74
N THR A 192 4.22 1.11 0.72
CA THR A 192 4.45 2.21 -0.22
C THR A 192 4.08 3.55 0.40
N HIS A 193 4.56 4.63 -0.19
CA HIS A 193 4.08 5.99 0.02
C HIS A 193 3.32 6.53 -1.21
N ASP A 194 3.23 5.71 -2.27
CA ASP A 194 2.54 6.03 -3.51
C ASP A 194 1.07 5.58 -3.42
N GLN A 195 0.16 6.54 -3.59
CA GLN A 195 -1.28 6.34 -3.47
C GLN A 195 -1.81 5.50 -4.64
N GLU A 196 -1.32 5.75 -5.87
CA GLU A 196 -1.75 5.02 -7.07
C GLU A 196 -1.40 3.54 -6.94
N GLU A 197 -0.21 3.22 -6.42
CA GLU A 197 0.19 1.85 -6.15
C GLU A 197 -0.76 1.17 -5.15
N ALA A 198 -1.08 1.86 -4.05
CA ALA A 198 -1.95 1.34 -3.02
C ALA A 198 -3.37 1.08 -3.55
N LEU A 199 -3.95 2.05 -4.26
CA LEU A 199 -5.31 1.93 -4.82
C LEU A 199 -5.39 0.85 -5.90
N ALA A 200 -4.35 0.70 -6.75
CA ALA A 200 -4.35 -0.25 -7.86
C ALA A 200 -4.13 -1.72 -7.43
N LEU A 201 -3.34 -1.94 -6.37
CA LEU A 201 -2.89 -3.28 -6.00
C LEU A 201 -3.71 -3.94 -4.90
N SER A 202 -4.31 -3.16 -4.01
CA SER A 202 -4.77 -3.68 -2.72
C SER A 202 -6.18 -4.25 -2.76
N ASP A 203 -6.42 -5.28 -1.95
CA ASP A 203 -7.77 -5.62 -1.50
C ASP A 203 -8.13 -4.75 -0.29
N TYR A 204 -7.13 -4.45 0.58
CA TYR A 204 -7.29 -3.63 1.77
C TYR A 204 -6.08 -2.72 1.99
N ILE A 205 -6.33 -1.51 2.48
CA ILE A 205 -5.30 -0.50 2.77
C ILE A 205 -5.38 -0.10 4.24
N PHE A 206 -4.23 -0.07 4.91
CA PHE A 206 -4.03 0.59 6.20
C PHE A 206 -3.37 1.95 5.94
N VAL A 207 -4.09 3.04 6.13
CA VAL A 207 -3.54 4.39 6.05
C VAL A 207 -2.90 4.75 7.38
N MET A 208 -1.62 5.09 7.36
CA MET A 208 -0.82 5.35 8.56
C MET A 208 -0.34 6.80 8.64
N LYS A 209 -0.35 7.36 9.85
CA LYS A 209 0.27 8.64 10.19
C LYS A 209 0.78 8.62 11.63
N ASP A 210 1.97 9.16 11.85
CA ASP A 210 2.55 9.36 13.19
C ASP A 210 2.46 8.12 14.09
N GLY A 211 2.82 6.95 13.51
CA GLY A 211 2.85 5.68 14.24
C GLY A 211 1.48 5.09 14.58
N LYS A 212 0.39 5.57 13.97
CA LYS A 212 -0.99 5.09 14.17
C LYS A 212 -1.66 4.76 12.86
N ILE A 213 -2.62 3.84 12.90
CA ILE A 213 -3.54 3.61 11.80
C ILE A 213 -4.64 4.67 11.86
N GLN A 214 -4.81 5.42 10.77
CA GLN A 214 -5.84 6.44 10.64
C GLN A 214 -7.13 5.85 10.10
N GLN A 215 -7.02 4.97 9.11
CA GLN A 215 -8.14 4.29 8.49
C GLN A 215 -7.71 2.93 7.95
N PHE A 216 -8.63 1.98 7.94
CA PHE A 216 -8.53 0.68 7.29
C PHE A 216 -9.80 0.44 6.47
N GLY A 217 -9.64 -0.04 5.24
CA GLY A 217 -10.77 -0.34 4.35
C GLY A 217 -10.30 -0.83 2.98
N THR A 218 -11.27 -1.04 2.09
CA THR A 218 -10.99 -1.27 0.67
C THR A 218 -10.47 0.01 0.01
N PRO A 219 -9.85 -0.05 -1.18
CA PRO A 219 -9.46 1.15 -1.92
C PRO A 219 -10.63 2.16 -2.09
N ASN A 220 -11.83 1.69 -2.40
CA ASN A 220 -13.00 2.55 -2.55
C ASN A 220 -13.39 3.21 -1.23
N ASP A 221 -13.45 2.45 -0.12
CA ASP A 221 -13.77 3.02 1.21
C ASP A 221 -12.79 4.13 1.60
N ILE A 222 -11.50 3.95 1.29
CA ILE A 222 -10.46 4.93 1.63
C ILE A 222 -10.56 6.19 0.75
N TYR A 223 -10.93 6.04 -0.52
CA TYR A 223 -11.04 7.14 -1.48
C TYR A 223 -12.36 7.91 -1.32
N ASP A 224 -13.48 7.20 -1.25
CA ASP A 224 -14.83 7.77 -1.27
C ASP A 224 -15.26 8.26 0.12
N GLU A 225 -14.88 7.55 1.19
CA GLU A 225 -15.31 7.81 2.57
C GLU A 225 -14.14 8.03 3.54
N PRO A 226 -13.28 9.05 3.33
CA PRO A 226 -12.16 9.34 4.22
C PRO A 226 -12.64 9.75 5.61
N VAL A 227 -12.16 9.06 6.67
CA VAL A 227 -12.63 9.30 8.06
C VAL A 227 -12.17 10.61 8.67
N ASN A 228 -11.19 11.28 8.07
CA ASN A 228 -10.67 12.57 8.52
C ASN A 228 -9.98 13.33 7.39
N ARG A 229 -9.73 14.62 7.63
CA ARG A 229 -9.07 15.52 6.68
C ARG A 229 -7.72 14.99 6.18
N PHE A 230 -6.93 14.36 7.07
CA PHE A 230 -5.63 13.83 6.67
C PHE A 230 -5.77 12.73 5.59
N VAL A 231 -6.70 11.80 5.78
CA VAL A 231 -6.92 10.73 4.80
C VAL A 231 -7.43 11.32 3.49
N ALA A 232 -8.36 12.28 3.54
CA ALA A 232 -8.87 12.95 2.36
C ALA A 232 -7.78 13.65 1.54
N ASP A 233 -6.93 14.44 2.21
CA ASP A 233 -5.81 15.17 1.57
C ASP A 233 -4.68 14.23 1.12
N PHE A 234 -4.49 13.12 1.83
CA PHE A 234 -3.41 12.18 1.54
C PHE A 234 -3.77 11.20 0.43
N ILE A 235 -5.05 10.91 0.20
CA ILE A 235 -5.53 9.97 -0.83
C ILE A 235 -6.18 10.75 -1.97
N GLY A 236 -5.36 11.13 -2.95
CA GLY A 236 -5.80 11.90 -4.10
C GLY A 236 -5.99 13.38 -3.79
N GLU A 237 -6.21 14.16 -4.83
CA GLU A 237 -6.52 15.57 -4.71
C GLU A 237 -7.93 15.77 -4.16
N SER A 238 -8.09 16.76 -3.27
CA SER A 238 -9.37 17.02 -2.60
C SER A 238 -9.60 18.50 -2.39
N ASN A 239 -10.80 18.93 -2.68
CA ASN A 239 -11.29 20.22 -2.23
C ASN A 239 -12.04 20.03 -0.91
N ILE A 240 -11.55 20.63 0.19
CA ILE A 240 -12.16 20.48 1.51
C ILE A 240 -12.70 21.83 1.97
N VAL A 241 -14.03 21.92 2.02
CA VAL A 241 -14.74 23.14 2.36
C VAL A 241 -15.62 22.95 3.61
N GLU A 242 -15.87 24.05 4.32
CA GLU A 242 -16.81 24.02 5.43
C GLU A 242 -18.26 23.96 4.93
N GLY A 243 -19.02 23.01 5.50
CA GLY A 243 -20.44 22.84 5.24
C GLY A 243 -21.25 22.65 6.53
N ARG A 244 -22.55 22.52 6.39
CA ARG A 244 -23.48 22.17 7.47
C ARG A 244 -24.44 21.11 6.96
N MET A 245 -24.60 20.06 7.72
CA MET A 245 -25.64 19.06 7.41
C MET A 245 -27.02 19.72 7.51
N VAL A 246 -27.86 19.47 6.55
CA VAL A 246 -29.26 19.88 6.52
C VAL A 246 -30.14 18.74 7.05
N GLU A 247 -29.98 17.60 6.43
CA GLU A 247 -30.59 16.30 6.79
C GLU A 247 -29.72 15.17 6.24
N ASP A 248 -30.11 13.92 6.42
CA ASP A 248 -29.39 12.79 5.84
C ASP A 248 -29.27 12.94 4.33
N TYR A 249 -28.05 12.74 3.82
CA TYR A 249 -27.70 12.87 2.40
C TYR A 249 -27.77 14.31 1.84
N VAL A 250 -27.93 15.34 2.68
CA VAL A 250 -27.95 16.74 2.21
C VAL A 250 -27.08 17.62 3.07
N VAL A 251 -26.12 18.30 2.41
CA VAL A 251 -25.17 19.23 3.04
C VAL A 251 -25.28 20.63 2.43
N ASN A 252 -25.33 21.66 3.26
CA ASN A 252 -25.31 23.04 2.81
C ASN A 252 -23.86 23.56 2.71
N ILE A 253 -23.49 24.00 1.52
CA ILE A 253 -22.19 24.63 1.22
C ILE A 253 -22.50 26.01 0.60
N TYR A 254 -21.94 27.07 1.17
CA TYR A 254 -22.12 28.45 0.70
C TYR A 254 -23.57 28.94 0.57
N GLY A 255 -24.47 28.35 1.36
CA GLY A 255 -25.90 28.71 1.34
C GLY A 255 -26.74 27.96 0.30
N GLN A 256 -26.15 26.96 -0.35
CA GLN A 256 -26.84 26.05 -1.29
C GLN A 256 -26.75 24.61 -0.78
N ASP A 257 -27.81 23.87 -1.03
CA ASP A 257 -27.91 22.47 -0.62
C ASP A 257 -27.40 21.56 -1.76
N PHE A 258 -26.58 20.58 -1.35
CA PHE A 258 -25.97 19.58 -2.22
C PHE A 258 -26.27 18.20 -1.68
N ASP A 259 -26.45 17.24 -2.58
CA ASP A 259 -26.49 15.83 -2.22
C ASP A 259 -25.12 15.37 -1.71
N CYS A 260 -25.11 14.55 -0.66
CA CYS A 260 -23.92 13.90 -0.12
C CYS A 260 -24.21 12.44 0.21
N VAL A 261 -23.18 11.68 0.58
CA VAL A 261 -23.31 10.24 0.89
C VAL A 261 -23.54 9.96 2.39
N ASP A 262 -23.37 10.96 3.24
CA ASP A 262 -23.40 10.81 4.68
C ASP A 262 -24.81 10.80 5.27
N MET A 263 -25.00 9.97 6.32
CA MET A 263 -26.22 9.88 7.11
C MET A 263 -25.92 9.81 8.62
N GLY A 264 -26.93 10.07 9.44
CA GLY A 264 -26.83 9.98 10.90
C GLY A 264 -26.04 11.13 11.53
N ILE A 265 -25.70 12.16 10.78
CA ILE A 265 -25.07 13.39 11.29
C ILE A 265 -26.18 14.39 11.64
N PRO A 266 -26.21 14.93 12.90
CA PRO A 266 -27.26 15.86 13.32
C PRO A 266 -27.39 17.08 12.40
N ALA A 267 -28.62 17.49 12.10
CA ALA A 267 -28.89 18.72 11.36
C ALA A 267 -28.21 19.95 11.98
N ASN A 268 -27.75 20.87 11.16
CA ASN A 268 -26.98 22.08 11.52
C ASN A 268 -25.57 21.81 12.09
N LYS A 269 -25.10 20.55 12.18
CA LYS A 269 -23.73 20.27 12.58
C LYS A 269 -22.77 20.81 11.51
N LYS A 270 -21.73 21.51 11.93
CA LYS A 270 -20.61 21.89 11.05
C LYS A 270 -19.83 20.65 10.68
N VAL A 271 -19.52 20.53 9.40
CA VAL A 271 -18.74 19.43 8.81
C VAL A 271 -17.70 20.00 7.86
N GLU A 272 -16.65 19.24 7.62
CA GLU A 272 -15.76 19.42 6.47
C GLU A 272 -16.29 18.53 5.34
N VAL A 273 -16.54 19.12 4.19
CA VAL A 273 -17.06 18.42 3.00
C VAL A 273 -15.90 18.23 2.05
N VAL A 274 -15.65 16.97 1.70
CA VAL A 274 -14.65 16.56 0.71
C VAL A 274 -15.32 16.52 -0.65
N ILE A 275 -14.77 17.22 -1.63
CA ILE A 275 -15.24 17.23 -3.01
C ILE A 275 -14.06 16.88 -3.91
N ARG A 276 -14.18 15.78 -4.65
CA ARG A 276 -13.13 15.36 -5.56
C ARG A 276 -13.14 16.24 -6.83
N PRO A 277 -11.97 16.50 -7.46
CA PRO A 277 -11.91 17.29 -8.69
C PRO A 277 -12.80 16.75 -9.81
N GLU A 278 -12.94 15.44 -9.94
CA GLU A 278 -13.80 14.76 -10.93
C GLU A 278 -15.29 14.98 -10.71
N ASP A 279 -15.72 15.36 -9.51
CA ASP A 279 -17.12 15.67 -9.19
C ASP A 279 -17.49 17.11 -9.55
N ILE A 280 -16.50 17.92 -9.96
CA ILE A 280 -16.69 19.34 -10.31
C ILE A 280 -16.77 19.50 -11.83
N SER A 281 -17.85 20.09 -12.29
CA SER A 281 -18.03 20.44 -13.71
C SER A 281 -18.00 21.95 -13.92
N LEU A 282 -17.12 22.41 -14.82
CA LEU A 282 -17.11 23.80 -15.28
C LEU A 282 -18.16 23.99 -16.39
N ILE A 283 -19.08 24.90 -16.15
CA ILE A 283 -20.18 25.22 -17.10
C ILE A 283 -20.27 26.74 -17.32
N GLU A 284 -21.18 27.20 -18.17
CA GLU A 284 -21.42 28.62 -18.37
C GLU A 284 -21.81 29.32 -17.07
N ALA A 285 -21.32 30.54 -16.87
CA ALA A 285 -21.39 31.26 -15.60
C ALA A 285 -22.82 31.54 -15.08
N ASP A 286 -23.82 31.52 -15.95
CA ASP A 286 -25.25 31.71 -15.62
C ASP A 286 -25.98 30.40 -15.29
N LYS A 287 -25.35 29.26 -15.52
CA LYS A 287 -25.91 27.92 -15.26
C LYS A 287 -25.31 27.21 -14.05
N GLY A 288 -24.21 27.74 -13.52
CA GLY A 288 -23.49 27.15 -12.40
C GLY A 288 -24.09 27.47 -11.05
N LEU A 289 -23.83 26.61 -10.07
CA LEU A 289 -24.25 26.81 -8.69
C LEU A 289 -23.50 27.95 -8.02
N PHE A 290 -22.23 28.18 -8.38
CA PHE A 290 -21.45 29.34 -7.99
C PHE A 290 -20.43 29.73 -9.08
N GLN A 291 -20.03 30.98 -9.07
CA GLN A 291 -19.12 31.50 -10.07
C GLN A 291 -17.68 31.49 -9.55
N VAL A 292 -16.78 31.05 -10.42
CA VAL A 292 -15.35 31.01 -10.18
C VAL A 292 -14.58 31.72 -11.27
N LYS A 293 -13.35 32.07 -11.00
CA LYS A 293 -12.41 32.60 -11.99
C LYS A 293 -11.30 31.58 -12.20
N VAL A 294 -11.02 31.21 -13.44
CA VAL A 294 -9.88 30.37 -13.79
C VAL A 294 -8.61 31.16 -13.45
N ASP A 295 -7.77 30.57 -12.58
CA ASP A 295 -6.48 31.14 -12.19
C ASP A 295 -5.37 30.53 -13.05
N SER A 296 -5.33 29.21 -13.15
CA SER A 296 -4.32 28.51 -13.94
C SER A 296 -4.89 27.26 -14.63
N MET A 297 -4.20 26.82 -15.67
CA MET A 297 -4.52 25.60 -16.40
C MET A 297 -3.22 24.92 -16.84
N LEU A 298 -3.02 23.69 -16.38
CA LEU A 298 -1.82 22.91 -16.65
C LEU A 298 -2.17 21.61 -17.39
N PHE A 299 -1.54 21.39 -18.55
CA PHE A 299 -1.69 20.17 -19.30
C PHE A 299 -0.86 19.02 -18.69
N ARG A 300 -1.51 17.95 -18.28
CA ARG A 300 -0.89 16.73 -17.69
C ARG A 300 -0.80 15.55 -18.67
N GLY A 301 -0.95 15.78 -19.95
CA GLY A 301 -0.87 14.77 -21.00
C GLY A 301 -2.23 14.21 -21.41
N VAL A 302 -3.00 13.64 -20.50
CA VAL A 302 -4.32 13.05 -20.79
C VAL A 302 -5.50 13.94 -20.34
N HIS A 303 -5.25 14.90 -19.46
CA HIS A 303 -6.23 15.86 -18.93
C HIS A 303 -5.58 17.21 -18.68
N TYR A 304 -6.40 18.21 -18.42
CA TYR A 304 -6.00 19.50 -17.88
C TYR A 304 -6.34 19.56 -16.40
N GLU A 305 -5.37 19.93 -15.60
CA GLU A 305 -5.56 20.36 -14.22
C GLU A 305 -5.91 21.85 -14.27
N ILE A 306 -7.08 22.22 -13.74
CA ILE A 306 -7.59 23.58 -13.77
C ILE A 306 -7.75 24.05 -12.34
N CYS A 307 -6.97 25.07 -11.96
CA CYS A 307 -7.15 25.74 -10.70
C CYS A 307 -8.10 26.94 -10.89
N VAL A 308 -9.15 27.00 -10.08
CA VAL A 308 -10.12 28.09 -10.10
C VAL A 308 -10.28 28.70 -8.72
N VAL A 309 -10.56 30.00 -8.66
CA VAL A 309 -10.73 30.72 -7.39
C VAL A 309 -12.17 31.23 -7.30
N ASP A 310 -12.81 30.93 -6.18
CA ASP A 310 -14.16 31.42 -5.90
C ASP A 310 -14.18 32.85 -5.36
N ARG A 311 -15.37 33.42 -5.14
CA ARG A 311 -15.55 34.76 -4.62
C ARG A 311 -15.05 34.97 -3.18
N LYS A 312 -14.80 33.90 -2.43
CA LYS A 312 -14.26 33.93 -1.08
C LYS A 312 -12.75 33.78 -1.04
N GLY A 313 -12.12 33.54 -2.21
CA GLY A 313 -10.67 33.33 -2.33
C GLY A 313 -10.23 31.88 -2.05
N TYR A 314 -11.15 30.93 -2.04
CA TYR A 314 -10.80 29.52 -1.96
C TYR A 314 -10.37 29.01 -3.35
N GLU A 315 -9.25 28.31 -3.39
CA GLU A 315 -8.73 27.64 -4.59
C GLU A 315 -9.31 26.23 -4.68
N TRP A 316 -9.91 25.96 -5.85
CA TRP A 316 -10.49 24.66 -6.17
C TRP A 316 -9.66 23.94 -7.21
#